data_5ac93bf308529a08379f509e1167261d
#
_entry.id   5ac93bf308529a08379f509e1167261d
#
_cell.length_a   1.000
_cell.length_b   1.000
_cell.length_c   1.000
_cell.angle_alpha   90.00
_cell.angle_beta   90.00
_cell.angle_gamma   90.00
#
_symmetry.space_group_name_H-M   'P 1'
#
loop_
_entity.id
_entity.type
_entity.pdbx_description
1 polymer ?
#
loop_
_entity_poly.entity_id
_entity_poly.type
_entity_poly.pdbx_seq_one_letter_code
_entity_poly.pdbx_strand_id
1 'polypeptide(L)'
;MHSVLRGKFPIIGSGFGSALRYGAVGVIAAFAFAGCSGPSSQDEVASAAMQSSVTEPASDGSPARLRLITSEQYLNTLGHTFGPSIDLGSKFPPLQRTKGLLANGAATAGVTAAQLEQYQRTAASVAGQVVDAEHRNFLIPCQPESEKAADKACAAEFLEEAGRLLYRRPLSEVQVAEAADKASVAAAELEDFYAGLAIALEGMLISPEMLFIVESAEPDPTRPGHERLDAYSLASRLSFFLWNAGPDAALLDAAENGEIQTPKGRARIVNMMLASPRLESGVRAFFDDMFAFDDFDTLAKDPLVYPSFTGVTVADAREQTLRTVIDHLITKKGDYRDLYTTRSTFLSPALAAVYQLPATPGWSRHEFPADSPRAGLLTQISFLAVHSHPGRSSPTLRGKALRELLLCQPVPPPPPNVDFSLIENPDSEYKTQRDRVDAHLENPVCAGCHKITDPMGLALEAFDGAGRYRETEKGNPIDTSGSLDGKLFENVVGLSEALRDHPALPSCLVERVYSYGSGGPSSPDDRDLLSYFNTRFMEQGYTFPGLLRAIAMSTAFTAVTEPEGLSEASAQAHAPYEQYAADHAK
;
A
#
# COMPACT_ATOMS: atom_id res chain seq x y z
N MET A 1 -2.67 -14.85 52.00
CA MET A 1 -4.05 -15.32 52.32
C MET A 1 -4.61 -15.77 50.98
N HIS A 2 -4.44 -17.01 50.67
CA HIS A 2 -5.45 -18.12 50.53
C HIS A 2 -6.64 -17.72 49.64
N SER A 3 -7.02 -18.43 48.57
CA SER A 3 -7.10 -19.89 48.39
C SER A 3 -7.37 -20.22 46.90
N VAL A 4 -6.76 -21.30 46.51
CA VAL A 4 -6.93 -22.17 45.33
C VAL A 4 -8.36 -22.74 45.27
N LEU A 5 -8.94 -22.94 44.07
CA LEU A 5 -9.77 -24.10 43.78
C LEU A 5 -9.73 -24.50 42.30
N ARG A 6 -9.21 -25.70 42.09
CA ARG A 6 -9.29 -26.53 40.85
C ARG A 6 -10.65 -27.21 40.82
N GLY A 7 -11.24 -27.35 39.64
CA GLY A 7 -12.41 -28.21 39.37
C GLY A 7 -12.19 -29.03 38.09
N LYS A 8 -12.26 -30.35 38.25
CA LYS A 8 -11.96 -31.43 37.29
C LYS A 8 -13.12 -31.70 36.34
N PHE A 9 -12.78 -32.24 35.17
CA PHE A 9 -13.63 -32.99 34.21
C PHE A 9 -14.36 -34.17 34.82
N PRO A 10 -15.45 -34.69 34.18
CA PRO A 10 -15.40 -36.12 33.83
C PRO A 10 -15.82 -36.45 32.38
N ILE A 11 -15.16 -37.49 31.88
CA ILE A 11 -15.41 -38.29 30.68
C ILE A 11 -16.38 -39.43 31.09
N ILE A 12 -17.38 -39.73 30.24
CA ILE A 12 -18.10 -41.03 30.17
C ILE A 12 -18.57 -41.11 28.70
N GLY A 13 -18.36 -42.09 27.85
CA GLY A 13 -18.12 -43.53 27.99
C GLY A 13 -19.28 -44.29 27.37
N SER A 14 -19.07 -44.77 26.08
CA SER A 14 -19.50 -46.04 25.42
C SER A 14 -20.94 -46.58 25.60
N GLY A 15 -21.48 -47.10 24.51
CA GLY A 15 -22.60 -48.02 24.48
C GLY A 15 -23.01 -48.57 23.11
N PHE A 16 -22.70 -49.80 22.86
CA PHE A 16 -23.00 -50.68 21.73
C PHE A 16 -24.48 -51.06 21.55
N GLY A 17 -24.89 -51.53 20.35
CA GLY A 17 -26.05 -52.40 20.11
C GLY A 17 -26.61 -52.23 18.71
N SER A 18 -26.25 -52.98 17.73
CA SER A 18 -26.67 -54.31 17.23
C SER A 18 -28.07 -54.39 16.61
N ALA A 19 -28.08 -54.59 15.27
CA ALA A 19 -28.71 -55.61 14.41
C ALA A 19 -30.25 -55.72 14.30
N LEU A 20 -30.74 -55.84 13.08
CA LEU A 20 -31.40 -57.04 12.41
C LEU A 20 -32.01 -56.61 11.05
N ARG A 21 -31.54 -57.18 10.00
CA ARG A 21 -32.03 -58.11 8.95
C ARG A 21 -33.52 -58.10 8.59
N TYR A 22 -33.79 -58.06 7.29
CA TYR A 22 -34.57 -58.90 6.34
C TYR A 22 -34.68 -58.10 5.03
N GLY A 23 -34.38 -58.55 3.79
CA GLY A 23 -34.41 -59.84 3.13
C GLY A 23 -35.50 -59.89 2.05
N ALA A 24 -35.13 -59.94 0.74
CA ALA A 24 -35.75 -60.62 -0.37
C ALA A 24 -35.36 -59.96 -1.71
N VAL A 25 -34.52 -60.54 -2.53
CA VAL A 25 -34.73 -61.53 -3.61
C VAL A 25 -35.46 -60.96 -4.84
N GLY A 26 -34.77 -60.93 -6.00
CA GLY A 26 -35.41 -60.83 -7.31
C GLY A 26 -34.44 -60.46 -8.46
N VAL A 27 -33.78 -61.53 -9.00
CA VAL A 27 -33.61 -61.92 -10.40
C VAL A 27 -32.77 -61.09 -11.38
N ILE A 28 -31.80 -61.74 -11.89
CA ILE A 28 -30.75 -61.62 -12.87
C ILE A 28 -31.25 -61.23 -14.29
N ALA A 29 -30.50 -60.32 -14.94
CA ALA A 29 -30.20 -60.45 -16.37
C ALA A 29 -28.80 -59.91 -16.64
N ALA A 30 -27.90 -60.79 -17.04
CA ALA A 30 -26.54 -60.53 -17.45
C ALA A 30 -26.49 -59.95 -18.87
N PHE A 31 -25.80 -58.85 -19.07
CA PHE A 31 -25.14 -58.56 -20.35
C PHE A 31 -23.70 -58.13 -20.08
N ALA A 32 -22.80 -58.96 -20.53
CA ALA A 32 -21.37 -58.69 -20.52
C ALA A 32 -21.03 -57.67 -21.62
N PHE A 33 -20.43 -56.53 -21.23
CA PHE A 33 -19.56 -55.78 -22.12
C PHE A 33 -18.26 -55.50 -21.35
N ALA A 34 -17.17 -56.02 -21.89
CA ALA A 34 -15.82 -55.72 -21.47
C ALA A 34 -15.50 -54.27 -21.84
N GLY A 35 -15.19 -53.46 -20.85
CA GLY A 35 -14.70 -52.11 -21.00
C GLY A 35 -13.61 -51.85 -19.98
N CYS A 36 -12.40 -51.58 -20.44
CA CYS A 36 -11.21 -51.28 -19.67
C CYS A 36 -11.47 -50.11 -18.67
N SER A 37 -11.34 -50.41 -17.39
CA SER A 37 -11.30 -49.42 -16.33
C SER A 37 -9.90 -48.79 -16.27
N GLY A 38 -9.76 -47.59 -16.86
CA GLY A 38 -8.70 -46.64 -16.52
C GLY A 38 -9.10 -45.85 -15.29
N PRO A 39 -8.18 -45.31 -14.50
CA PRO A 39 -8.51 -44.54 -13.33
C PRO A 39 -9.28 -43.27 -13.69
N SER A 40 -10.32 -42.98 -12.91
CA SER A 40 -11.26 -41.87 -13.11
C SER A 40 -10.56 -40.52 -13.08
N SER A 41 -10.61 -39.81 -14.19
CA SER A 41 -10.15 -38.45 -14.44
C SER A 41 -11.04 -37.35 -13.80
N GLN A 42 -11.48 -37.53 -12.58
CA GLN A 42 -12.24 -36.47 -11.89
C GLN A 42 -11.37 -35.48 -11.12
N ASP A 43 -10.08 -35.81 -10.88
CA ASP A 43 -9.14 -34.89 -10.23
C ASP A 43 -8.31 -34.03 -11.23
N GLU A 44 -8.33 -34.36 -12.53
CA GLU A 44 -7.67 -33.56 -13.57
C GLU A 44 -8.53 -32.39 -14.10
N VAL A 45 -9.83 -32.38 -13.88
CA VAL A 45 -10.72 -31.31 -14.39
C VAL A 45 -10.74 -30.09 -13.50
N ALA A 46 -10.27 -30.18 -12.24
CA ALA A 46 -10.16 -29.05 -11.33
C ALA A 46 -8.86 -28.23 -11.48
N SER A 47 -7.93 -28.67 -12.33
CA SER A 47 -6.64 -27.99 -12.58
C SER A 47 -6.49 -27.40 -13.98
N ALA A 48 -7.53 -27.41 -14.78
CA ALA A 48 -7.61 -26.51 -15.93
C ALA A 48 -7.99 -25.10 -15.42
N ALA A 49 -7.08 -24.48 -14.67
CA ALA A 49 -7.07 -23.04 -14.50
C ALA A 49 -7.21 -22.46 -15.92
N MET A 50 -8.25 -21.66 -16.15
CA MET A 50 -8.47 -20.93 -17.39
C MET A 50 -7.11 -20.37 -17.84
N GLN A 51 -6.50 -21.03 -18.82
CA GLN A 51 -5.33 -20.46 -19.47
C GLN A 51 -5.83 -19.23 -20.18
N SER A 52 -5.37 -18.06 -19.73
CA SER A 52 -5.70 -16.81 -20.39
C SER A 52 -5.38 -16.93 -21.87
N SER A 53 -6.30 -16.49 -22.72
CA SER A 53 -6.07 -16.41 -24.16
C SER A 53 -5.08 -15.30 -24.52
N VAL A 54 -4.72 -14.43 -23.54
CA VAL A 54 -3.88 -13.26 -23.75
C VAL A 54 -2.47 -13.55 -23.26
N THR A 55 -1.50 -13.43 -24.16
CA THR A 55 -0.08 -13.57 -23.87
C THR A 55 0.48 -12.23 -23.37
N GLU A 56 1.37 -12.26 -22.36
CA GLU A 56 2.11 -11.08 -21.92
C GLU A 56 2.90 -10.50 -23.09
N PRO A 57 2.75 -9.19 -23.41
CA PRO A 57 3.55 -8.55 -24.44
C PRO A 57 5.03 -8.53 -24.05
N ALA A 58 5.92 -8.53 -25.04
CA ALA A 58 7.33 -8.31 -24.80
C ALA A 58 7.54 -6.95 -24.14
N SER A 59 8.34 -6.92 -23.10
CA SER A 59 8.69 -5.69 -22.37
C SER A 59 10.15 -5.75 -21.96
N ASP A 60 10.82 -4.62 -22.08
CA ASP A 60 12.19 -4.44 -21.55
C ASP A 60 12.19 -4.04 -20.08
N GLY A 61 11.01 -3.90 -19.50
CA GLY A 61 10.81 -3.49 -18.12
C GLY A 61 10.93 -1.98 -17.91
N SER A 62 11.02 -1.58 -16.65
CA SER A 62 11.27 -0.19 -16.26
C SER A 62 12.77 0.06 -16.11
N PRO A 63 13.25 1.32 -16.18
CA PRO A 63 14.64 1.61 -15.81
C PRO A 63 14.96 1.13 -14.39
N ALA A 64 16.14 0.55 -14.17
CA ALA A 64 16.62 0.25 -12.83
C ALA A 64 16.68 1.56 -12.01
N ARG A 65 16.12 1.56 -10.81
CA ARG A 65 15.86 2.81 -10.08
C ARG A 65 16.73 2.95 -8.84
N LEU A 66 17.08 4.20 -8.58
CA LEU A 66 17.52 4.67 -7.28
C LEU A 66 16.36 5.51 -6.72
N ARG A 67 15.71 5.05 -5.67
CA ARG A 67 14.59 5.79 -5.06
C ARG A 67 14.74 5.90 -3.55
N LEU A 68 14.35 7.04 -3.01
CA LEU A 68 14.29 7.24 -1.57
C LEU A 68 13.25 6.27 -0.97
N ILE A 69 13.60 5.65 0.16
CA ILE A 69 12.62 4.88 0.93
C ILE A 69 11.53 5.80 1.46
N THR A 70 10.26 5.42 1.37
CA THR A 70 9.21 6.22 2.00
C THR A 70 9.32 6.15 3.53
N SER A 71 8.82 7.15 4.22
CA SER A 71 8.85 7.19 5.69
C SER A 71 8.22 5.95 6.32
N GLU A 72 7.09 5.52 5.77
CA GLU A 72 6.39 4.34 6.26
C GLU A 72 7.19 3.07 5.97
N GLN A 73 7.81 2.93 4.78
CA GLN A 73 8.69 1.81 4.45
C GLN A 73 9.92 1.76 5.37
N TYR A 74 10.49 2.91 5.70
CA TYR A 74 11.60 3.01 6.65
C TYR A 74 11.18 2.51 8.03
N LEU A 75 10.10 3.04 8.61
CA LEU A 75 9.59 2.64 9.92
C LEU A 75 9.17 1.17 9.95
N ASN A 76 8.47 0.69 8.93
CA ASN A 76 8.09 -0.72 8.83
C ASN A 76 9.30 -1.64 8.75
N THR A 77 10.36 -1.24 8.04
CA THR A 77 11.61 -2.02 7.97
C THR A 77 12.26 -2.11 9.35
N LEU A 78 12.33 -1.00 10.08
CA LEU A 78 12.85 -0.99 11.45
C LEU A 78 12.03 -1.88 12.39
N GLY A 79 10.69 -1.74 12.35
CA GLY A 79 9.79 -2.56 13.16
C GLY A 79 9.86 -4.05 12.84
N HIS A 80 10.13 -4.43 11.59
CA HIS A 80 10.34 -5.83 11.20
C HIS A 80 11.73 -6.35 11.57
N THR A 81 12.74 -5.49 11.58
CA THR A 81 14.11 -5.88 11.94
C THR A 81 14.25 -6.04 13.45
N PHE A 82 13.75 -5.10 14.23
CA PHE A 82 13.98 -5.03 15.68
C PHE A 82 12.77 -5.41 16.53
N GLY A 83 11.62 -5.65 15.90
CA GLY A 83 10.42 -6.11 16.57
C GLY A 83 9.49 -4.98 17.07
N PRO A 84 8.29 -5.36 17.53
CA PRO A 84 7.22 -4.42 17.86
C PRO A 84 7.39 -3.70 19.21
N SER A 85 8.39 -4.09 20.01
CA SER A 85 8.69 -3.43 21.29
C SER A 85 9.48 -2.13 21.12
N ILE A 86 10.11 -1.91 19.96
CA ILE A 86 10.84 -0.69 19.65
C ILE A 86 9.85 0.43 19.27
N ASP A 87 9.89 1.53 20.02
CA ASP A 87 9.10 2.72 19.74
C ASP A 87 9.71 3.50 18.56
N LEU A 88 8.99 3.54 17.47
CA LEU A 88 9.41 4.21 16.24
C LEU A 88 8.93 5.67 16.13
N GLY A 89 8.08 6.13 16.98
CA GLY A 89 7.52 7.45 17.31
C GLY A 89 7.73 8.67 16.41
N SER A 90 8.05 8.50 15.12
CA SER A 90 8.50 9.57 14.24
C SER A 90 7.50 9.91 13.13
N LYS A 91 7.31 11.22 12.90
CA LYS A 91 6.61 11.74 11.71
C LYS A 91 7.63 12.38 10.78
N PHE A 92 7.54 12.06 9.50
CA PHE A 92 8.35 12.63 8.45
C PHE A 92 7.51 13.52 7.55
N PRO A 93 8.11 14.56 6.93
CA PRO A 93 7.44 15.32 5.89
C PRO A 93 7.07 14.41 4.71
N PRO A 94 5.88 14.55 4.12
CA PRO A 94 5.49 13.74 2.97
C PRO A 94 6.37 14.05 1.76
N LEU A 95 6.54 13.06 0.89
CA LEU A 95 7.17 13.23 -0.41
C LEU A 95 6.23 14.00 -1.37
N GLN A 96 6.78 14.50 -2.48
CA GLN A 96 5.94 15.08 -3.52
C GLN A 96 5.20 13.99 -4.30
N ARG A 97 3.91 14.21 -4.51
CA ARG A 97 3.06 13.31 -5.28
C ARG A 97 3.32 13.47 -6.79
N THR A 98 3.67 12.39 -7.46
CA THR A 98 3.94 12.37 -8.91
C THR A 98 2.97 11.41 -9.59
N LYS A 99 2.25 11.88 -10.61
CA LYS A 99 1.20 11.10 -11.28
C LYS A 99 0.31 10.33 -10.28
N GLY A 100 -0.11 11.03 -9.22
CA GLY A 100 -1.08 10.59 -8.24
C GLY A 100 -0.56 9.64 -7.15
N LEU A 101 0.74 9.35 -7.07
CA LEU A 101 1.34 8.54 -6.00
C LEU A 101 2.56 9.24 -5.39
N LEU A 102 2.68 9.18 -4.05
CA LEU A 102 3.90 9.59 -3.31
C LEU A 102 5.05 8.62 -3.63
N ALA A 103 4.75 7.33 -3.76
CA ALA A 103 5.73 6.31 -4.14
C ALA A 103 6.42 6.61 -5.47
N ASN A 104 5.71 7.19 -6.45
CA ASN A 104 6.32 7.66 -7.70
C ASN A 104 7.25 8.86 -7.48
N GLY A 105 6.92 9.75 -6.56
CA GLY A 105 7.75 10.89 -6.20
C GLY A 105 9.06 10.49 -5.54
N ALA A 106 9.09 9.34 -4.85
CA ALA A 106 10.30 8.79 -4.24
C ALA A 106 11.42 8.53 -5.26
N ALA A 107 11.07 8.25 -6.53
CA ALA A 107 12.05 8.01 -7.61
C ALA A 107 12.84 9.27 -8.01
N THR A 108 12.37 10.46 -7.67
CA THR A 108 13.04 11.74 -7.97
C THR A 108 13.37 12.53 -6.71
N ALA A 109 13.09 11.99 -5.53
CA ALA A 109 13.30 12.65 -4.26
C ALA A 109 14.77 12.53 -3.80
N GLY A 110 15.30 13.63 -3.27
CA GLY A 110 16.53 13.66 -2.49
C GLY A 110 16.23 13.85 -1.00
N VAL A 111 17.23 13.60 -0.17
CA VAL A 111 17.13 13.84 1.29
C VAL A 111 17.48 15.29 1.58
N THR A 112 16.52 16.04 2.11
CA THR A 112 16.77 17.41 2.60
C THR A 112 17.45 17.39 3.97
N ALA A 113 18.10 18.49 4.35
CA ALA A 113 18.74 18.60 5.68
C ALA A 113 17.74 18.35 6.82
N ALA A 114 16.50 18.85 6.72
CA ALA A 114 15.47 18.63 7.72
C ALA A 114 15.01 17.16 7.80
N GLN A 115 14.93 16.48 6.65
CA GLN A 115 14.64 15.04 6.63
C GLN A 115 15.79 14.24 7.22
N LEU A 116 17.05 14.57 6.90
CA LEU A 116 18.21 13.89 7.45
C LEU A 116 18.27 14.04 8.98
N GLU A 117 18.00 15.21 9.52
CA GLU A 117 17.89 15.45 10.96
C GLU A 117 16.78 14.57 11.60
N GLN A 118 15.67 14.40 10.91
CA GLN A 118 14.59 13.55 11.39
C GLN A 118 14.98 12.05 11.35
N TYR A 119 15.63 11.60 10.27
CA TYR A 119 16.19 10.24 10.21
C TYR A 119 17.21 10.00 11.31
N GLN A 120 18.11 10.96 11.56
CA GLN A 120 19.10 10.85 12.63
C GLN A 120 18.45 10.74 14.02
N ARG A 121 17.45 11.57 14.32
CA ARG A 121 16.73 11.48 15.61
C ARG A 121 16.05 10.12 15.79
N THR A 122 15.42 9.62 14.75
CA THR A 122 14.79 8.29 14.76
C THR A 122 15.84 7.20 14.93
N ALA A 123 16.94 7.26 14.19
CA ALA A 123 18.05 6.31 14.26
C ALA A 123 18.68 6.25 15.64
N ALA A 124 18.96 7.42 16.25
CA ALA A 124 19.50 7.50 17.61
C ALA A 124 18.54 6.90 18.65
N SER A 125 17.23 7.20 18.53
CA SER A 125 16.19 6.62 19.40
C SER A 125 16.12 5.10 19.27
N VAL A 126 16.08 4.58 18.05
CA VAL A 126 16.01 3.13 17.79
C VAL A 126 17.27 2.43 18.25
N ALA A 127 18.46 2.96 17.89
CA ALA A 127 19.74 2.37 18.30
C ALA A 127 19.88 2.32 19.84
N GLY A 128 19.48 3.41 20.53
CA GLY A 128 19.47 3.45 21.99
C GLY A 128 18.56 2.40 22.62
N GLN A 129 17.37 2.17 22.04
CA GLN A 129 16.46 1.13 22.52
C GLN A 129 17.00 -0.27 22.25
N VAL A 130 17.58 -0.53 21.08
CA VAL A 130 18.14 -1.85 20.72
C VAL A 130 19.20 -2.32 21.72
N VAL A 131 20.02 -1.41 22.24
CA VAL A 131 21.11 -1.74 23.17
C VAL A 131 20.73 -1.59 24.63
N ASP A 132 19.53 -1.15 24.98
CA ASP A 132 19.13 -0.98 26.37
C ASP A 132 18.98 -2.33 27.11
N ALA A 133 18.86 -2.26 28.43
CA ALA A 133 18.76 -3.46 29.27
C ALA A 133 17.50 -4.30 29.03
N GLU A 134 16.46 -3.69 28.47
CA GLU A 134 15.17 -4.34 28.19
C GLU A 134 15.23 -5.15 26.91
N HIS A 135 15.97 -4.69 25.89
CA HIS A 135 15.96 -5.24 24.54
C HIS A 135 17.23 -6.02 24.16
N ARG A 136 18.41 -5.59 24.62
CA ARG A 136 19.71 -6.15 24.17
C ARG A 136 19.84 -7.66 24.33
N ASN A 137 19.22 -8.26 25.36
CA ASN A 137 19.34 -9.70 25.65
C ASN A 137 18.68 -10.61 24.60
N PHE A 138 17.79 -10.08 23.78
CA PHE A 138 17.11 -10.83 22.72
C PHE A 138 17.29 -10.25 21.32
N LEU A 139 17.81 -9.01 21.21
CA LEU A 139 18.11 -8.42 19.91
C LEU A 139 19.58 -8.58 19.51
N ILE A 140 20.50 -8.72 20.48
CA ILE A 140 21.93 -8.86 20.22
C ILE A 140 22.33 -10.32 20.44
N PRO A 141 22.81 -11.04 19.40
CA PRO A 141 23.05 -12.49 19.47
C PRO A 141 24.26 -12.89 20.34
N CYS A 142 25.16 -11.96 20.63
CA CYS A 142 26.36 -12.17 21.38
C CYS A 142 26.39 -11.39 22.71
N GLN A 143 27.30 -11.76 23.60
CA GLN A 143 27.59 -11.01 24.83
C GLN A 143 29.07 -10.60 24.82
N PRO A 144 29.40 -9.31 25.03
CA PRO A 144 30.78 -8.87 25.04
C PRO A 144 31.55 -9.48 26.23
N GLU A 145 32.84 -9.72 26.07
CA GLU A 145 33.72 -10.17 27.18
C GLU A 145 33.68 -9.18 28.37
N SER A 146 33.52 -7.89 28.09
CA SER A 146 33.36 -6.83 29.08
C SER A 146 32.43 -5.75 28.54
N GLU A 147 31.40 -5.37 29.30
CA GLU A 147 30.52 -4.24 28.94
C GLU A 147 31.23 -2.88 28.94
N LYS A 148 32.42 -2.79 29.52
CA LYS A 148 33.23 -1.56 29.63
C LYS A 148 34.36 -1.45 28.61
N ALA A 149 34.45 -2.37 27.69
CA ALA A 149 35.53 -2.42 26.71
C ALA A 149 34.97 -2.76 25.32
N ALA A 150 35.72 -2.40 24.30
CA ALA A 150 35.41 -2.80 22.93
C ALA A 150 35.47 -4.32 22.77
N ASP A 151 34.48 -4.90 22.08
CA ASP A 151 34.47 -6.26 21.58
C ASP A 151 34.11 -6.25 20.10
N LYS A 152 35.15 -6.20 19.26
CA LYS A 152 34.99 -6.09 17.80
C LYS A 152 34.29 -7.31 17.21
N ALA A 153 34.50 -8.51 17.77
CA ALA A 153 33.91 -9.74 17.26
C ALA A 153 32.37 -9.76 17.47
N CYS A 154 31.94 -9.47 18.70
CA CYS A 154 30.54 -9.37 19.03
C CYS A 154 29.86 -8.22 18.25
N ALA A 155 30.52 -7.06 18.13
CA ALA A 155 29.96 -5.95 17.31
C ALA A 155 29.80 -6.34 15.83
N ALA A 156 30.81 -7.05 15.25
CA ALA A 156 30.73 -7.49 13.87
C ALA A 156 29.56 -8.47 13.64
N GLU A 157 29.39 -9.46 14.52
CA GLU A 157 28.30 -10.45 14.44
C GLU A 157 26.93 -9.78 14.41
N PHE A 158 26.67 -8.89 15.35
CA PHE A 158 25.39 -8.17 15.40
C PHE A 158 25.17 -7.24 14.18
N LEU A 159 26.20 -6.44 13.82
CA LEU A 159 26.07 -5.44 12.75
C LEU A 159 25.99 -6.08 11.36
N GLU A 160 26.57 -7.27 11.15
CA GLU A 160 26.43 -8.05 9.94
C GLU A 160 24.99 -8.57 9.79
N GLU A 161 24.43 -9.18 10.84
CA GLU A 161 23.07 -9.72 10.84
C GLU A 161 22.03 -8.60 10.66
N ALA A 162 22.08 -7.55 11.46
CA ALA A 162 21.20 -6.41 11.36
C ALA A 162 21.37 -5.70 10.00
N GLY A 163 22.58 -5.49 9.57
CA GLY A 163 22.92 -4.82 8.31
C GLY A 163 22.40 -5.57 7.08
N ARG A 164 22.42 -6.90 7.07
CA ARG A 164 21.85 -7.71 5.99
C ARG A 164 20.36 -7.40 5.78
N LEU A 165 19.61 -7.22 6.86
CA LEU A 165 18.18 -6.87 6.80
C LEU A 165 17.98 -5.40 6.40
N LEU A 166 18.75 -4.48 6.99
CA LEU A 166 18.66 -3.03 6.75
C LEU A 166 19.07 -2.65 5.32
N TYR A 167 20.18 -3.24 4.81
CA TYR A 167 20.69 -2.99 3.46
C TYR A 167 20.07 -3.91 2.41
N ARG A 168 19.25 -4.87 2.85
CA ARG A 168 18.49 -5.80 2.00
C ARG A 168 19.35 -6.70 1.11
N ARG A 169 20.62 -6.88 1.52
CA ARG A 169 21.62 -7.76 0.90
C ARG A 169 22.76 -8.00 1.88
N PRO A 170 23.60 -9.03 1.69
CA PRO A 170 24.80 -9.24 2.51
C PRO A 170 25.72 -8.01 2.49
N LEU A 171 26.31 -7.69 3.62
CA LEU A 171 27.37 -6.70 3.69
C LEU A 171 28.68 -7.30 3.14
N SER A 172 29.48 -6.48 2.50
CA SER A 172 30.87 -6.86 2.18
C SER A 172 31.72 -6.95 3.45
N GLU A 173 32.79 -7.72 3.40
CA GLU A 173 33.76 -7.83 4.52
C GLU A 173 34.26 -6.44 4.95
N VAL A 174 34.42 -5.51 4.00
CA VAL A 174 34.87 -4.14 4.28
C VAL A 174 33.78 -3.37 5.05
N GLN A 175 32.51 -3.47 4.66
CA GLN A 175 31.41 -2.81 5.36
C GLN A 175 31.26 -3.33 6.80
N VAL A 176 31.35 -4.64 6.99
CA VAL A 176 31.31 -5.25 8.34
C VAL A 176 32.48 -4.77 9.20
N ALA A 177 33.71 -4.78 8.64
CA ALA A 177 34.90 -4.33 9.35
C ALA A 177 34.78 -2.83 9.74
N GLU A 178 34.37 -1.97 8.84
CA GLU A 178 34.18 -0.52 9.10
C GLU A 178 33.11 -0.26 10.17
N ALA A 179 31.99 -0.97 10.13
CA ALA A 179 30.93 -0.83 11.13
C ALA A 179 31.43 -1.30 12.53
N ALA A 180 32.13 -2.45 12.59
CA ALA A 180 32.70 -2.97 13.83
C ALA A 180 33.83 -2.09 14.37
N ASP A 181 34.65 -1.46 13.51
CA ASP A 181 35.69 -0.51 13.91
C ASP A 181 35.05 0.77 14.50
N LYS A 182 34.02 1.31 13.90
CA LYS A 182 33.25 2.45 14.46
C LYS A 182 32.69 2.14 15.84
N ALA A 183 32.07 0.94 16.01
CA ALA A 183 31.56 0.49 17.30
C ALA A 183 32.71 0.39 18.33
N SER A 184 33.86 -0.20 17.94
CA SER A 184 35.00 -0.41 18.82
C SER A 184 35.66 0.89 19.26
N VAL A 185 35.86 1.84 18.36
CA VAL A 185 36.42 3.17 18.67
C VAL A 185 35.51 3.90 19.66
N ALA A 186 34.22 3.96 19.37
CA ALA A 186 33.26 4.61 20.25
C ALA A 186 33.14 3.90 21.62
N ALA A 187 33.14 2.58 21.66
CA ALA A 187 33.13 1.82 22.90
C ALA A 187 34.37 2.06 23.77
N ALA A 188 35.54 2.21 23.16
CA ALA A 188 36.78 2.52 23.88
C ALA A 188 36.79 3.96 24.45
N GLU A 189 36.24 4.93 23.71
CA GLU A 189 36.14 6.32 24.17
C GLU A 189 35.10 6.52 25.28
N LEU A 190 33.98 5.78 25.20
CA LEU A 190 32.90 5.88 26.17
C LEU A 190 33.01 4.93 27.35
N GLU A 191 33.99 4.00 27.34
CA GLU A 191 34.10 2.91 28.29
C GLU A 191 32.81 2.07 28.42
N ASP A 192 32.08 1.93 27.29
CA ASP A 192 30.80 1.25 27.23
C ASP A 192 30.59 0.60 25.84
N PHE A 193 30.54 -0.75 25.82
CA PHE A 193 30.37 -1.56 24.62
C PHE A 193 29.03 -1.23 23.90
N TYR A 194 27.96 -1.20 24.68
CA TYR A 194 26.60 -1.01 24.12
C TYR A 194 26.39 0.41 23.58
N ALA A 195 26.96 1.42 24.25
CA ALA A 195 26.97 2.77 23.72
C ALA A 195 27.76 2.87 22.39
N GLY A 196 28.90 2.20 22.29
CA GLY A 196 29.66 2.12 21.04
C GLY A 196 28.91 1.40 19.92
N LEU A 197 28.22 0.31 20.25
CA LEU A 197 27.39 -0.44 19.31
C LEU A 197 26.21 0.40 18.80
N ALA A 198 25.56 1.18 19.68
CA ALA A 198 24.48 2.08 19.31
C ALA A 198 24.93 3.14 18.29
N ILE A 199 26.13 3.74 18.47
CA ILE A 199 26.68 4.74 17.54
C ILE A 199 26.93 4.12 16.16
N ALA A 200 27.43 2.89 16.09
CA ALA A 200 27.63 2.21 14.81
C ALA A 200 26.29 1.89 14.13
N LEU A 201 25.30 1.38 14.89
CA LEU A 201 23.96 1.11 14.39
C LEU A 201 23.26 2.40 13.92
N GLU A 202 23.33 3.50 14.68
CA GLU A 202 22.80 4.80 14.26
C GLU A 202 23.36 5.20 12.89
N GLY A 203 24.67 5.05 12.69
CA GLY A 203 25.32 5.33 11.40
C GLY A 203 24.77 4.46 10.26
N MET A 204 24.49 3.18 10.52
CA MET A 204 23.88 2.29 9.52
C MET A 204 22.46 2.68 9.18
N LEU A 205 21.66 3.12 10.15
CA LEU A 205 20.24 3.49 9.97
C LEU A 205 20.06 4.78 9.14
N ILE A 206 21.09 5.62 9.03
CA ILE A 206 21.08 6.83 8.21
C ILE A 206 21.98 6.75 6.97
N SER A 207 22.55 5.56 6.71
CA SER A 207 23.41 5.38 5.55
C SER A 207 22.62 5.44 4.23
N PRO A 208 23.27 5.79 3.11
CA PRO A 208 22.63 5.75 1.80
C PRO A 208 22.03 4.38 1.47
N GLU A 209 22.69 3.27 1.88
CA GLU A 209 22.24 1.91 1.67
C GLU A 209 20.91 1.62 2.38
N MET A 210 20.66 2.26 3.53
CA MET A 210 19.37 2.16 4.24
C MET A 210 18.33 3.09 3.62
N LEU A 211 18.69 4.36 3.39
CA LEU A 211 17.75 5.39 2.98
C LEU A 211 17.31 5.30 1.50
N PHE A 212 18.12 4.66 0.65
CA PHE A 212 17.77 4.48 -0.75
C PHE A 212 17.59 3.00 -1.10
N ILE A 213 16.59 2.74 -1.92
CA ILE A 213 16.39 1.44 -2.56
C ILE A 213 17.12 1.52 -3.89
N VAL A 214 18.24 0.79 -3.98
CA VAL A 214 19.09 0.72 -5.17
C VAL A 214 18.77 -0.58 -5.90
N GLU A 215 18.33 -0.47 -7.13
CA GLU A 215 18.10 -1.61 -8.01
C GLU A 215 19.33 -1.87 -8.87
N SER A 216 19.87 -3.07 -8.77
CA SER A 216 21.01 -3.54 -9.57
C SER A 216 20.52 -4.48 -10.66
N ALA A 217 21.06 -4.32 -11.85
CA ALA A 217 20.77 -5.16 -13.01
C ALA A 217 21.81 -6.27 -13.19
N GLU A 218 21.38 -7.39 -13.79
CA GLU A 218 22.25 -8.46 -14.28
C GLU A 218 21.75 -8.94 -15.65
N PRO A 219 22.61 -9.51 -16.50
CA PRO A 219 22.16 -10.09 -17.78
C PRO A 219 21.09 -11.17 -17.56
N ASP A 220 20.00 -11.10 -18.34
CA ASP A 220 18.94 -12.13 -18.27
C ASP A 220 19.36 -13.39 -19.03
N PRO A 221 19.64 -14.53 -18.35
CA PRO A 221 20.08 -15.75 -19.01
C PRO A 221 19.02 -16.37 -19.92
N THR A 222 17.74 -15.98 -19.78
CA THR A 222 16.61 -16.48 -20.57
C THR A 222 16.29 -15.61 -21.78
N ARG A 223 16.80 -14.35 -21.79
CA ARG A 223 16.58 -13.36 -22.86
C ARG A 223 17.92 -12.68 -23.23
N PRO A 224 18.73 -13.29 -24.10
CA PRO A 224 20.01 -12.72 -24.50
C PRO A 224 19.90 -11.28 -24.98
N GLY A 225 20.73 -10.39 -24.46
CA GLY A 225 20.72 -8.95 -24.77
C GLY A 225 19.76 -8.10 -23.95
N HIS A 226 19.02 -8.69 -23.00
CA HIS A 226 18.20 -7.99 -22.04
C HIS A 226 18.77 -8.12 -20.63
N GLU A 227 18.38 -7.20 -19.77
CA GLU A 227 18.73 -7.19 -18.35
C GLU A 227 17.53 -7.48 -17.47
N ARG A 228 17.81 -7.99 -16.28
CA ARG A 228 16.85 -8.20 -15.20
C ARG A 228 17.41 -7.72 -13.87
N LEU A 229 16.55 -7.53 -12.88
CA LEU A 229 17.00 -7.27 -11.51
C LEU A 229 17.87 -8.41 -11.00
N ASP A 230 18.93 -8.08 -10.25
CA ASP A 230 19.61 -9.08 -9.44
C ASP A 230 18.66 -9.67 -8.38
N ALA A 231 19.02 -10.80 -7.80
CA ALA A 231 18.15 -11.53 -6.88
C ALA A 231 17.75 -10.70 -5.64
N TYR A 232 18.67 -9.90 -5.09
CA TYR A 232 18.40 -9.06 -3.91
C TYR A 232 17.53 -7.85 -4.25
N SER A 233 17.75 -7.24 -5.41
CA SER A 233 16.89 -6.16 -5.90
C SER A 233 15.47 -6.64 -6.17
N LEU A 234 15.32 -7.85 -6.72
CA LEU A 234 14.00 -8.47 -6.90
C LEU A 234 13.32 -8.80 -5.57
N ALA A 235 14.07 -9.31 -4.58
CA ALA A 235 13.56 -9.53 -3.23
C ALA A 235 13.07 -8.22 -2.59
N SER A 236 13.86 -7.15 -2.70
CA SER A 236 13.50 -5.82 -2.23
C SER A 236 12.25 -5.29 -2.92
N ARG A 237 12.19 -5.34 -4.28
CA ARG A 237 11.03 -4.87 -5.05
C ARG A 237 9.75 -5.61 -4.66
N LEU A 238 9.78 -6.95 -4.53
CA LEU A 238 8.66 -7.77 -4.08
C LEU A 238 8.23 -7.42 -2.65
N SER A 239 9.19 -7.24 -1.74
CA SER A 239 8.89 -6.96 -0.33
C SER A 239 8.23 -5.59 -0.15
N PHE A 240 8.77 -4.55 -0.75
CA PHE A 240 8.17 -3.22 -0.69
C PHE A 240 6.82 -3.14 -1.42
N PHE A 241 6.66 -3.88 -2.51
CA PHE A 241 5.41 -3.95 -3.25
C PHE A 241 4.29 -4.63 -2.46
N LEU A 242 4.56 -5.80 -1.86
CA LEU A 242 3.53 -6.63 -1.23
C LEU A 242 3.41 -6.40 0.28
N TRP A 243 4.47 -5.99 0.97
CA TRP A 243 4.52 -5.86 2.42
C TRP A 243 4.84 -4.46 2.94
N ASN A 244 5.20 -3.54 2.03
CA ASN A 244 5.60 -2.15 2.38
C ASN A 244 6.74 -2.09 3.42
N ALA A 245 7.65 -3.05 3.38
CA ALA A 245 8.82 -3.14 4.27
C ALA A 245 9.97 -3.85 3.56
N GLY A 246 11.18 -3.78 4.13
CA GLY A 246 12.33 -4.54 3.68
C GLY A 246 12.09 -6.06 3.71
N PRO A 247 12.83 -6.84 2.90
CA PRO A 247 12.75 -8.30 2.90
C PRO A 247 13.19 -8.88 4.26
N ASP A 248 12.52 -9.96 4.67
CA ASP A 248 12.96 -10.74 5.83
C ASP A 248 14.10 -11.72 5.45
N ALA A 249 14.67 -12.37 6.47
CA ALA A 249 15.78 -13.31 6.28
C ALA A 249 15.43 -14.42 5.28
N ALA A 250 14.21 -14.98 5.35
CA ALA A 250 13.80 -16.06 4.45
C ALA A 250 13.73 -15.62 2.98
N LEU A 251 13.30 -14.38 2.73
CA LEU A 251 13.27 -13.81 1.38
C LEU A 251 14.69 -13.49 0.87
N LEU A 252 15.59 -13.02 1.75
CA LEU A 252 17.00 -12.83 1.42
C LEU A 252 17.72 -14.16 1.17
N ASP A 253 17.42 -15.23 1.93
CA ASP A 253 17.94 -16.57 1.69
C ASP A 253 17.48 -17.11 0.32
N ALA A 254 16.23 -16.85 -0.06
CA ALA A 254 15.72 -17.23 -1.37
C ALA A 254 16.37 -16.43 -2.51
N ALA A 255 16.83 -15.21 -2.24
CA ALA A 255 17.64 -14.45 -3.19
C ALA A 255 19.05 -15.02 -3.29
N GLU A 256 19.71 -15.28 -2.17
CA GLU A 256 21.08 -15.80 -2.09
C GLU A 256 21.25 -17.15 -2.81
N ASN A 257 20.31 -18.07 -2.62
CA ASN A 257 20.33 -19.37 -3.28
C ASN A 257 19.77 -19.38 -4.71
N GLY A 258 19.37 -18.23 -5.24
CA GLY A 258 18.85 -18.05 -6.60
C GLY A 258 17.44 -18.56 -6.83
N GLU A 259 16.72 -19.03 -5.81
CA GLU A 259 15.35 -19.54 -5.94
C GLU A 259 14.39 -18.48 -6.52
N ILE A 260 14.51 -17.25 -6.07
CA ILE A 260 13.64 -16.14 -6.48
C ILE A 260 13.74 -15.83 -7.98
N GLN A 261 14.86 -16.14 -8.62
CA GLN A 261 15.10 -15.92 -10.04
C GLN A 261 14.44 -16.99 -10.91
N THR A 262 14.07 -18.15 -10.36
CA THR A 262 13.40 -19.20 -11.10
C THR A 262 11.88 -18.94 -11.16
N PRO A 263 11.19 -19.21 -12.29
CA PRO A 263 9.73 -19.03 -12.38
C PRO A 263 8.95 -19.78 -11.30
N LYS A 264 9.37 -21.03 -11.00
CA LYS A 264 8.72 -21.88 -9.98
C LYS A 264 8.98 -21.36 -8.56
N GLY A 265 10.21 -20.96 -8.25
CA GLY A 265 10.58 -20.42 -6.95
C GLY A 265 9.88 -19.08 -6.70
N ARG A 266 9.91 -18.16 -7.70
CA ARG A 266 9.19 -16.89 -7.62
C ARG A 266 7.69 -17.09 -7.40
N ALA A 267 7.05 -18.03 -8.09
CA ALA A 267 5.64 -18.32 -7.89
C ALA A 267 5.35 -18.83 -6.47
N ARG A 268 6.20 -19.69 -5.90
CA ARG A 268 6.09 -20.14 -4.51
C ARG A 268 6.22 -18.97 -3.54
N ILE A 269 7.22 -18.13 -3.73
CA ILE A 269 7.48 -16.95 -2.88
C ILE A 269 6.32 -15.96 -2.95
N VAL A 270 5.88 -15.56 -4.16
CA VAL A 270 4.77 -14.62 -4.33
C VAL A 270 3.48 -15.17 -3.70
N ASN A 271 3.18 -16.44 -3.87
CA ASN A 271 2.00 -17.06 -3.24
C ASN A 271 2.11 -17.06 -1.71
N MET A 272 3.29 -17.32 -1.14
CA MET A 272 3.55 -17.24 0.30
C MET A 272 3.37 -15.79 0.80
N MET A 273 3.91 -14.81 0.08
CA MET A 273 3.78 -13.40 0.44
C MET A 273 2.32 -12.93 0.41
N LEU A 274 1.54 -13.34 -0.59
CA LEU A 274 0.11 -13.02 -0.71
C LEU A 274 -0.75 -13.71 0.36
N ALA A 275 -0.29 -14.82 0.93
CA ALA A 275 -0.95 -15.51 2.03
C ALA A 275 -0.51 -14.99 3.43
N SER A 276 0.51 -14.17 3.50
CA SER A 276 1.05 -13.63 4.74
C SER A 276 0.14 -12.56 5.34
N PRO A 277 -0.02 -12.49 6.68
CA PRO A 277 -0.68 -11.35 7.34
C PRO A 277 -0.04 -9.98 7.01
N ARG A 278 1.24 -9.95 6.64
CA ARG A 278 1.96 -8.73 6.24
C ARG A 278 1.40 -8.10 4.95
N LEU A 279 0.64 -8.86 4.14
CA LEU A 279 -0.03 -8.32 2.95
C LEU A 279 -0.97 -7.17 3.31
N GLU A 280 -1.63 -7.23 4.46
CA GLU A 280 -2.51 -6.14 4.92
C GLU A 280 -1.75 -4.81 4.99
N SER A 281 -0.53 -4.79 5.52
CA SER A 281 0.30 -3.58 5.60
C SER A 281 0.60 -3.01 4.21
N GLY A 282 0.98 -3.84 3.25
CA GLY A 282 1.22 -3.42 1.88
C GLY A 282 -0.02 -2.86 1.19
N VAL A 283 -1.16 -3.52 1.36
CA VAL A 283 -2.44 -3.07 0.76
C VAL A 283 -2.91 -1.77 1.39
N ARG A 284 -2.80 -1.61 2.71
CA ARG A 284 -3.12 -0.36 3.41
C ARG A 284 -2.27 0.79 2.90
N ALA A 285 -0.96 0.61 2.80
CA ALA A 285 -0.04 1.62 2.32
C ALA A 285 -0.33 2.04 0.87
N PHE A 286 -0.63 1.08 -0.01
CA PHE A 286 -1.00 1.39 -1.39
C PHE A 286 -2.29 2.21 -1.48
N PHE A 287 -3.35 1.83 -0.78
CA PHE A 287 -4.63 2.57 -0.83
C PHE A 287 -4.57 3.90 -0.09
N ASP A 288 -3.77 3.99 0.96
CA ASP A 288 -3.46 5.25 1.64
C ASP A 288 -2.82 6.26 0.69
N ASP A 289 -1.81 5.83 -0.06
CA ASP A 289 -1.16 6.63 -1.10
C ASP A 289 -2.13 6.93 -2.26
N MET A 290 -2.85 5.93 -2.79
CA MET A 290 -3.77 6.09 -3.91
C MET A 290 -4.91 7.09 -3.64
N PHE A 291 -5.43 7.12 -2.40
CA PHE A 291 -6.51 8.02 -2.00
C PHE A 291 -6.01 9.37 -1.45
N ALA A 292 -4.71 9.63 -1.52
CA ALA A 292 -4.09 10.86 -1.02
C ALA A 292 -4.40 11.12 0.47
N PHE A 293 -4.26 10.10 1.31
CA PHE A 293 -4.58 10.22 2.75
C PHE A 293 -3.52 10.98 3.56
N ASP A 294 -2.40 11.37 2.96
CA ASP A 294 -1.51 12.41 3.49
C ASP A 294 -2.23 13.76 3.67
N ASP A 295 -3.27 14.07 2.90
CA ASP A 295 -4.11 15.25 3.08
C ASP A 295 -4.84 15.29 4.45
N PHE A 296 -4.99 14.14 5.12
CA PHE A 296 -5.56 14.07 6.47
C PHE A 296 -4.70 14.77 7.53
N ASP A 297 -3.39 14.87 7.33
CA ASP A 297 -2.49 15.54 8.28
C ASP A 297 -2.78 17.04 8.42
N THR A 298 -3.38 17.63 7.40
CA THR A 298 -3.77 19.05 7.37
C THR A 298 -5.28 19.28 7.40
N LEU A 299 -6.07 18.19 7.41
CA LEU A 299 -7.53 18.27 7.35
C LEU A 299 -8.09 18.91 8.63
N ALA A 300 -8.69 20.09 8.46
CA ALA A 300 -9.42 20.78 9.50
C ALA A 300 -10.80 21.21 9.02
N LYS A 301 -11.79 21.10 9.89
CA LYS A 301 -13.14 21.63 9.66
C LYS A 301 -13.45 22.73 10.66
N ASP A 302 -14.27 23.70 10.24
CA ASP A 302 -14.72 24.78 11.11
C ASP A 302 -15.55 24.20 12.28
N PRO A 303 -15.07 24.33 13.54
CA PRO A 303 -15.75 23.74 14.68
C PRO A 303 -17.09 24.41 15.01
N LEU A 304 -17.32 25.64 14.52
CA LEU A 304 -18.61 26.31 14.68
C LEU A 304 -19.67 25.74 13.74
N VAL A 305 -19.25 25.24 12.57
CA VAL A 305 -20.14 24.61 11.57
C VAL A 305 -20.26 23.11 11.82
N TYR A 306 -19.18 22.46 12.19
CA TYR A 306 -19.08 20.99 12.34
C TYR A 306 -18.52 20.60 13.72
N PRO A 307 -19.26 20.86 14.83
CA PRO A 307 -18.75 20.63 16.18
C PRO A 307 -18.44 19.16 16.52
N SER A 308 -19.03 18.20 15.82
CA SER A 308 -18.74 16.77 15.98
C SER A 308 -17.55 16.28 15.16
N PHE A 309 -16.93 17.14 14.33
CA PHE A 309 -15.79 16.76 13.51
C PHE A 309 -14.49 17.12 14.25
N THR A 310 -13.89 16.15 14.90
CA THR A 310 -12.71 16.31 15.76
C THR A 310 -11.49 15.61 15.17
N GLY A 311 -10.31 15.79 15.77
CA GLY A 311 -9.10 15.03 15.39
C GLY A 311 -9.28 13.50 15.47
N VAL A 312 -10.11 13.00 16.40
CA VAL A 312 -10.47 11.58 16.45
C VAL A 312 -11.29 11.19 15.22
N THR A 313 -12.25 12.03 14.81
CA THR A 313 -13.03 11.78 13.59
C THR A 313 -12.16 11.73 12.35
N VAL A 314 -11.14 12.58 12.27
CA VAL A 314 -10.15 12.62 11.17
C VAL A 314 -9.39 11.28 11.09
N ALA A 315 -8.80 10.85 12.20
CA ALA A 315 -8.06 9.59 12.27
C ALA A 315 -8.95 8.37 11.95
N ASP A 316 -10.15 8.35 12.53
CA ASP A 316 -11.10 7.25 12.35
C ASP A 316 -11.67 7.20 10.92
N ALA A 317 -11.84 8.34 10.23
CA ALA A 317 -12.31 8.35 8.85
C ALA A 317 -11.32 7.69 7.88
N ARG A 318 -10.01 7.95 8.06
CA ARG A 318 -8.95 7.23 7.34
C ARG A 318 -9.02 5.73 7.61
N GLU A 319 -9.05 5.37 8.88
CA GLU A 319 -9.09 3.96 9.33
C GLU A 319 -10.36 3.24 8.86
N GLN A 320 -11.52 3.89 8.81
CA GLN A 320 -12.76 3.34 8.27
C GLN A 320 -12.58 2.85 6.85
N THR A 321 -12.00 3.69 5.99
CA THR A 321 -11.81 3.36 4.58
C THR A 321 -10.84 2.22 4.41
N LEU A 322 -9.70 2.24 5.10
CA LEU A 322 -8.71 1.17 5.03
C LEU A 322 -9.28 -0.16 5.55
N ARG A 323 -10.06 -0.17 6.64
CA ARG A 323 -10.77 -1.38 7.10
C ARG A 323 -11.77 -1.90 6.08
N THR A 324 -12.51 -1.01 5.43
CA THR A 324 -13.48 -1.39 4.39
C THR A 324 -12.76 -2.02 3.19
N VAL A 325 -11.65 -1.43 2.76
CA VAL A 325 -10.81 -1.96 1.67
C VAL A 325 -10.26 -3.35 2.01
N ILE A 326 -9.66 -3.52 3.19
CA ILE A 326 -9.09 -4.79 3.62
C ILE A 326 -10.16 -5.87 3.75
N ASP A 327 -11.28 -5.58 4.39
CA ASP A 327 -12.39 -6.53 4.50
C ASP A 327 -12.90 -6.97 3.12
N HIS A 328 -13.08 -6.03 2.20
CA HIS A 328 -13.63 -6.31 0.88
C HIS A 328 -12.64 -7.03 -0.04
N LEU A 329 -11.42 -6.50 -0.16
CA LEU A 329 -10.45 -6.98 -1.15
C LEU A 329 -9.60 -8.17 -0.67
N ILE A 330 -9.27 -8.23 0.62
CA ILE A 330 -8.35 -9.24 1.14
C ILE A 330 -9.12 -10.35 1.87
N THR A 331 -10.00 -9.99 2.80
CA THR A 331 -10.74 -10.98 3.58
C THR A 331 -11.79 -11.70 2.74
N LYS A 332 -12.61 -10.95 1.99
CA LYS A 332 -13.69 -11.48 1.14
C LYS A 332 -13.23 -11.79 -0.28
N LYS A 333 -12.08 -11.27 -0.70
CA LYS A 333 -11.57 -11.36 -2.10
C LYS A 333 -12.60 -10.90 -3.12
N GLY A 334 -13.32 -9.82 -2.80
CA GLY A 334 -14.38 -9.27 -3.62
C GLY A 334 -13.86 -8.55 -4.87
N ASP A 335 -14.78 -8.27 -5.78
CA ASP A 335 -14.53 -7.43 -6.96
C ASP A 335 -14.18 -6.00 -6.52
N TYR A 336 -13.04 -5.47 -6.97
CA TYR A 336 -12.59 -4.11 -6.65
C TYR A 336 -13.65 -3.05 -6.93
N ARG A 337 -14.39 -3.19 -8.01
CA ARG A 337 -15.41 -2.22 -8.43
C ARG A 337 -16.56 -2.12 -7.43
N ASP A 338 -16.85 -3.19 -6.70
CA ASP A 338 -17.91 -3.25 -5.70
C ASP A 338 -17.57 -2.44 -4.43
N LEU A 339 -16.31 -1.98 -4.26
CA LEU A 339 -15.96 -1.01 -3.22
C LEU A 339 -16.78 0.29 -3.32
N TYR A 340 -17.22 0.65 -4.52
CA TYR A 340 -17.96 1.88 -4.77
C TYR A 340 -19.47 1.73 -4.61
N THR A 341 -19.97 0.49 -4.47
CA THR A 341 -21.39 0.18 -4.28
C THR A 341 -21.69 -0.58 -3.00
N THR A 342 -20.67 -1.06 -2.29
CA THR A 342 -20.84 -1.81 -1.03
C THR A 342 -21.58 -0.98 0.02
N ARG A 343 -22.48 -1.62 0.76
CA ARG A 343 -23.17 -1.01 1.92
C ARG A 343 -22.51 -1.36 3.25
N SER A 344 -21.52 -2.26 3.20
CA SER A 344 -20.78 -2.70 4.38
C SER A 344 -19.61 -1.75 4.68
N THR A 345 -19.48 -1.31 5.92
CA THR A 345 -18.41 -0.45 6.40
C THR A 345 -18.07 -0.73 7.85
N PHE A 346 -17.18 0.04 8.43
CA PHE A 346 -16.81 -0.01 9.84
C PHE A 346 -17.05 1.35 10.50
N LEU A 347 -17.56 1.35 11.71
CA LEU A 347 -17.82 2.57 12.47
C LEU A 347 -17.13 2.50 13.84
N SER A 348 -16.51 3.62 14.21
CA SER A 348 -16.14 3.94 15.58
C SER A 348 -17.22 4.80 16.23
N PRO A 349 -17.18 5.04 17.56
CA PRO A 349 -18.10 5.96 18.23
C PRO A 349 -18.05 7.39 17.64
N ALA A 350 -16.88 7.88 17.27
CA ALA A 350 -16.72 9.22 16.68
C ALA A 350 -17.37 9.33 15.31
N LEU A 351 -17.20 8.31 14.47
CA LEU A 351 -17.84 8.25 13.15
C LEU A 351 -19.36 8.09 13.28
N ALA A 352 -19.83 7.23 14.18
CA ALA A 352 -21.27 7.03 14.41
C ALA A 352 -21.98 8.36 14.71
N ALA A 353 -21.34 9.28 15.44
CA ALA A 353 -21.88 10.62 15.72
C ALA A 353 -22.06 11.45 14.42
N VAL A 354 -21.11 11.42 13.50
CA VAL A 354 -21.22 12.12 12.19
C VAL A 354 -22.27 11.45 11.30
N TYR A 355 -22.32 10.11 11.30
CA TYR A 355 -23.30 9.34 10.55
C TYR A 355 -24.72 9.40 11.16
N GLN A 356 -24.87 10.01 12.36
CA GLN A 356 -26.12 10.08 13.11
C GLN A 356 -26.71 8.69 13.44
N LEU A 357 -25.82 7.77 13.78
CA LEU A 357 -26.14 6.39 14.13
C LEU A 357 -25.84 6.13 15.60
N PRO A 358 -26.48 5.14 16.24
CA PRO A 358 -26.12 4.72 17.59
C PRO A 358 -24.66 4.29 17.67
N ALA A 359 -23.94 4.84 18.64
CA ALA A 359 -22.55 4.48 18.88
C ALA A 359 -22.44 3.17 19.64
N THR A 360 -21.51 2.29 19.21
CA THR A 360 -21.11 1.08 19.93
C THR A 360 -19.66 1.25 20.41
N PRO A 361 -19.26 0.67 21.56
CA PRO A 361 -17.87 0.73 22.01
C PRO A 361 -16.92 0.11 20.99
N GLY A 362 -15.82 0.81 20.69
CA GLY A 362 -14.80 0.34 19.74
C GLY A 362 -15.27 0.36 18.27
N TRP A 363 -14.57 -0.42 17.45
CA TRP A 363 -14.90 -0.57 16.03
C TRP A 363 -15.94 -1.67 15.82
N SER A 364 -16.99 -1.37 15.06
CA SER A 364 -18.02 -2.34 14.70
C SER A 364 -18.29 -2.33 13.20
N ARG A 365 -18.61 -3.51 12.65
CA ARG A 365 -19.12 -3.61 11.29
C ARG A 365 -20.54 -3.03 11.25
N HIS A 366 -20.82 -2.24 10.21
CA HIS A 366 -22.14 -1.68 9.95
C HIS A 366 -22.55 -1.97 8.52
N GLU A 367 -23.83 -2.30 8.33
CA GLU A 367 -24.43 -2.48 7.01
C GLU A 367 -25.53 -1.45 6.82
N PHE A 368 -25.37 -0.57 5.83
CA PHE A 368 -26.40 0.41 5.51
C PHE A 368 -27.61 -0.27 4.84
N PRO A 369 -28.85 0.11 5.21
CA PRO A 369 -30.06 -0.39 4.55
C PRO A 369 -30.05 -0.14 3.04
N ALA A 370 -30.84 -0.92 2.29
CA ALA A 370 -30.90 -0.84 0.84
C ALA A 370 -31.41 0.53 0.32
N ASP A 371 -32.26 1.18 1.09
CA ASP A 371 -32.81 2.52 0.82
C ASP A 371 -31.93 3.67 1.36
N SER A 372 -30.84 3.36 2.04
CA SER A 372 -29.90 4.38 2.51
C SER A 372 -29.25 5.11 1.33
N PRO A 373 -29.07 6.45 1.43
CA PRO A 373 -28.30 7.20 0.46
C PRO A 373 -26.80 6.88 0.53
N ARG A 374 -26.36 6.09 1.52
CA ARG A 374 -24.93 5.73 1.68
C ARG A 374 -24.64 4.39 1.06
N ALA A 375 -23.73 4.42 0.08
CA ALA A 375 -23.16 3.25 -0.56
C ALA A 375 -21.73 3.55 -1.04
N GLY A 376 -20.82 2.61 -0.85
CA GLY A 376 -19.46 2.68 -1.33
C GLY A 376 -18.60 3.76 -0.69
N LEU A 377 -17.35 3.79 -1.15
CA LEU A 377 -16.30 4.68 -0.60
C LEU A 377 -16.62 6.17 -0.83
N LEU A 378 -17.35 6.53 -1.90
CA LEU A 378 -17.68 7.93 -2.18
C LEU A 378 -18.55 8.57 -1.08
N THR A 379 -19.28 7.79 -0.31
CA THR A 379 -20.14 8.27 0.77
C THR A 379 -19.51 8.16 2.15
N GLN A 380 -18.25 7.72 2.23
CA GLN A 380 -17.49 7.71 3.48
C GLN A 380 -16.98 9.12 3.83
N ILE A 381 -16.85 9.37 5.12
CA ILE A 381 -16.40 10.67 5.64
C ILE A 381 -15.02 11.03 5.06
N SER A 382 -14.14 10.06 4.88
CA SER A 382 -12.82 10.25 4.29
C SER A 382 -12.89 11.00 2.95
N PHE A 383 -13.63 10.47 1.97
CA PHE A 383 -13.77 11.10 0.68
C PHE A 383 -14.50 12.45 0.76
N LEU A 384 -15.62 12.49 1.50
CA LEU A 384 -16.49 13.67 1.57
C LEU A 384 -15.85 14.85 2.27
N ALA A 385 -15.06 14.61 3.33
CA ALA A 385 -14.45 15.65 4.14
C ALA A 385 -13.14 16.16 3.52
N VAL A 386 -12.25 15.29 3.03
CA VAL A 386 -11.00 15.71 2.39
C VAL A 386 -11.27 16.60 1.19
N HIS A 387 -12.26 16.25 0.38
CA HIS A 387 -12.61 17.00 -0.84
C HIS A 387 -13.72 18.03 -0.59
N SER A 388 -13.57 18.80 0.48
CA SER A 388 -14.48 19.89 0.89
C SER A 388 -13.73 21.00 1.60
N HIS A 389 -14.28 22.21 1.55
CA HIS A 389 -13.72 23.34 2.31
C HIS A 389 -13.95 23.19 3.83
N PRO A 390 -13.24 23.94 4.67
CA PRO A 390 -13.44 23.89 6.12
C PRO A 390 -14.88 24.11 6.58
N GLY A 391 -15.61 25.05 5.99
CA GLY A 391 -16.99 25.41 6.39
C GLY A 391 -18.09 24.93 5.46
N ARG A 392 -17.81 24.27 4.32
CA ARG A 392 -18.81 23.90 3.32
C ARG A 392 -18.39 22.71 2.46
N SER A 393 -19.35 22.05 1.82
CA SER A 393 -19.12 21.05 0.76
C SER A 393 -18.55 21.72 -0.51
N SER A 394 -18.02 20.91 -1.43
CA SER A 394 -17.51 21.38 -2.72
C SER A 394 -17.76 20.33 -3.82
N PRO A 395 -18.77 20.56 -4.69
CA PRO A 395 -18.98 19.69 -5.85
C PRO A 395 -17.74 19.58 -6.73
N THR A 396 -17.07 20.70 -6.99
CA THR A 396 -15.89 20.77 -7.86
C THR A 396 -14.73 19.94 -7.32
N LEU A 397 -14.38 20.08 -6.02
CA LEU A 397 -13.29 19.32 -5.41
C LEU A 397 -13.61 17.81 -5.38
N ARG A 398 -14.84 17.43 -5.06
CA ARG A 398 -15.29 16.03 -5.05
C ARG A 398 -15.27 15.43 -6.46
N GLY A 399 -15.76 16.15 -7.45
CA GLY A 399 -15.73 15.70 -8.85
C GLY A 399 -14.32 15.63 -9.41
N LYS A 400 -13.46 16.60 -9.10
CA LYS A 400 -12.04 16.58 -9.46
C LYS A 400 -11.37 15.34 -8.86
N ALA A 401 -11.53 15.09 -7.57
CA ALA A 401 -10.95 13.94 -6.89
C ALA A 401 -11.40 12.62 -7.53
N LEU A 402 -12.69 12.50 -7.88
CA LEU A 402 -13.19 11.32 -8.57
C LEU A 402 -12.46 11.10 -9.91
N ARG A 403 -12.31 12.16 -10.73
CA ARG A 403 -11.58 12.10 -12.00
C ARG A 403 -10.11 11.70 -11.80
N GLU A 404 -9.41 12.38 -10.92
CA GLU A 404 -7.96 12.24 -10.79
C GLU A 404 -7.54 10.99 -10.01
N LEU A 405 -8.24 10.66 -8.91
CA LEU A 405 -7.85 9.55 -8.06
C LEU A 405 -8.39 8.20 -8.55
N LEU A 406 -9.63 8.19 -9.10
CA LEU A 406 -10.32 6.95 -9.41
C LEU A 406 -10.36 6.61 -10.91
N LEU A 407 -10.30 7.63 -11.78
CA LEU A 407 -10.35 7.44 -13.22
C LEU A 407 -9.02 7.75 -13.92
N CYS A 408 -8.00 8.22 -13.20
CA CYS A 408 -6.71 8.67 -13.75
C CYS A 408 -6.84 9.71 -14.87
N GLN A 409 -7.86 10.56 -14.77
CA GLN A 409 -8.16 11.62 -15.72
C GLN A 409 -7.77 12.98 -15.12
N PRO A 410 -6.62 13.56 -15.49
CA PRO A 410 -6.16 14.81 -14.91
C PRO A 410 -7.11 15.95 -15.29
N VAL A 411 -7.45 16.79 -14.31
CA VAL A 411 -8.23 18.00 -14.49
C VAL A 411 -7.27 19.19 -14.58
N PRO A 412 -7.31 19.99 -15.65
CA PRO A 412 -6.43 21.14 -15.79
C PRO A 412 -6.58 22.10 -14.59
N PRO A 413 -5.48 22.73 -14.13
CA PRO A 413 -5.57 23.74 -13.09
C PRO A 413 -6.35 24.95 -13.60
N PRO A 414 -7.03 25.69 -12.69
CA PRO A 414 -7.72 26.92 -13.06
C PRO A 414 -6.73 27.95 -13.62
N PRO A 415 -7.16 28.81 -14.57
CA PRO A 415 -6.35 29.91 -15.03
C PRO A 415 -5.94 30.84 -13.88
N PRO A 416 -4.75 31.50 -13.93
CA PRO A 416 -4.21 32.25 -12.79
C PRO A 416 -5.04 33.47 -12.36
N ASN A 417 -6.00 33.93 -13.15
CA ASN A 417 -6.81 35.13 -12.89
C ASN A 417 -8.30 34.81 -12.69
N VAL A 418 -8.64 33.63 -12.16
CA VAL A 418 -10.02 33.26 -11.87
C VAL A 418 -10.52 34.00 -10.63
N ASP A 419 -11.68 34.65 -10.75
CA ASP A 419 -12.40 35.24 -9.62
C ASP A 419 -13.29 34.18 -8.94
N PHE A 420 -12.90 33.75 -7.76
CA PHE A 420 -13.62 32.79 -6.93
C PHE A 420 -14.73 33.39 -6.08
N SER A 421 -14.91 34.74 -6.09
CA SER A 421 -15.84 35.45 -5.19
C SER A 421 -17.28 34.96 -5.31
N LEU A 422 -17.72 34.56 -6.51
CA LEU A 422 -19.08 34.04 -6.73
C LEU A 422 -19.34 32.73 -5.97
N ILE A 423 -18.33 31.88 -5.84
CA ILE A 423 -18.45 30.60 -5.11
C ILE A 423 -18.18 30.79 -3.62
N GLU A 424 -17.30 31.71 -3.26
CA GLU A 424 -16.82 31.88 -1.90
C GLU A 424 -17.71 32.77 -1.03
N ASN A 425 -18.56 33.62 -1.66
CA ASN A 425 -19.44 34.51 -0.92
C ASN A 425 -20.59 33.73 -0.23
N PRO A 426 -20.58 33.60 1.13
CA PRO A 426 -21.64 32.92 1.87
C PRO A 426 -22.99 33.65 1.80
N ASP A 427 -22.96 34.97 1.53
CA ASP A 427 -24.15 35.83 1.45
C ASP A 427 -24.69 35.98 0.03
N SER A 428 -24.21 35.16 -0.91
CA SER A 428 -24.69 35.17 -2.28
C SER A 428 -26.20 34.85 -2.35
N GLU A 429 -26.91 35.41 -3.34
CA GLU A 429 -28.33 35.15 -3.62
C GLU A 429 -28.62 33.70 -4.01
N TYR A 430 -27.60 32.92 -4.32
CA TYR A 430 -27.71 31.52 -4.69
C TYR A 430 -28.15 30.67 -3.50
N LYS A 431 -29.20 29.88 -3.73
CA LYS A 431 -29.87 29.12 -2.68
C LYS A 431 -29.17 27.79 -2.39
N THR A 432 -28.59 27.16 -3.42
CA THR A 432 -27.94 25.87 -3.35
C THR A 432 -26.54 25.91 -4.00
N GLN A 433 -25.73 24.88 -3.76
CA GLN A 433 -24.45 24.74 -4.46
C GLN A 433 -24.65 24.54 -5.95
N ARG A 434 -25.74 23.89 -6.37
CA ARG A 434 -26.08 23.76 -7.80
C ARG A 434 -26.26 25.13 -8.44
N ASP A 435 -27.05 26.02 -7.84
CA ASP A 435 -27.24 27.37 -8.38
C ASP A 435 -25.92 28.12 -8.59
N ARG A 436 -24.96 27.95 -7.66
CA ARG A 436 -23.61 28.55 -7.78
C ARG A 436 -22.81 27.96 -8.91
N VAL A 437 -22.83 26.64 -9.04
CA VAL A 437 -22.14 25.90 -10.12
C VAL A 437 -22.72 26.28 -11.48
N ASP A 438 -24.04 26.32 -11.61
CA ASP A 438 -24.72 26.65 -12.85
C ASP A 438 -24.40 28.10 -13.30
N ALA A 439 -24.36 29.05 -12.37
CA ALA A 439 -23.89 30.41 -12.65
C ALA A 439 -22.42 30.45 -13.15
N HIS A 440 -21.57 29.53 -12.66
CA HIS A 440 -20.18 29.41 -13.13
C HIS A 440 -20.08 28.84 -14.54
N LEU A 441 -21.01 27.99 -14.92
CA LEU A 441 -21.05 27.39 -16.26
C LEU A 441 -21.46 28.39 -17.36
N GLU A 442 -22.01 29.54 -16.99
CA GLU A 442 -22.31 30.66 -17.93
C GLU A 442 -21.03 31.32 -18.43
N ASN A 443 -19.93 31.27 -17.65
CA ASN A 443 -18.63 31.79 -18.06
C ASN A 443 -17.85 30.72 -18.87
N PRO A 444 -17.55 30.96 -20.17
CA PRO A 444 -16.87 29.99 -21.03
C PRO A 444 -15.48 29.55 -20.50
N VAL A 445 -14.78 30.42 -19.78
CA VAL A 445 -13.45 30.13 -19.21
C VAL A 445 -13.58 29.12 -18.07
N CYS A 446 -14.61 29.22 -17.25
CA CYS A 446 -14.87 28.32 -16.12
C CYS A 446 -15.52 27.02 -16.58
N ALA A 447 -16.42 27.10 -17.56
CA ALA A 447 -17.20 25.97 -18.09
C ALA A 447 -16.35 24.80 -18.59
N GLY A 448 -15.12 25.06 -19.08
CA GLY A 448 -14.22 24.01 -19.60
C GLY A 448 -13.91 22.92 -18.57
N CYS A 449 -13.58 23.31 -17.34
CA CYS A 449 -13.27 22.37 -16.24
C CYS A 449 -14.54 21.93 -15.49
N HIS A 450 -15.44 22.88 -15.19
CA HIS A 450 -16.63 22.61 -14.38
C HIS A 450 -17.59 21.61 -15.01
N LYS A 451 -17.70 21.57 -16.34
CA LYS A 451 -18.51 20.55 -17.07
C LYS A 451 -18.05 19.11 -16.87
N ILE A 452 -16.76 18.91 -16.60
CA ILE A 452 -16.20 17.56 -16.42
C ILE A 452 -16.11 17.14 -14.95
N THR A 453 -16.21 18.08 -14.00
CA THR A 453 -16.09 17.79 -12.56
C THR A 453 -17.43 17.86 -11.84
N ASP A 454 -18.17 18.96 -12.02
CA ASP A 454 -19.27 19.32 -11.16
C ASP A 454 -20.50 18.38 -11.26
N PRO A 455 -20.85 17.83 -12.43
CA PRO A 455 -22.00 16.91 -12.51
C PRO A 455 -21.87 15.69 -11.59
N MET A 456 -20.63 15.20 -11.35
CA MET A 456 -20.38 14.10 -10.41
C MET A 456 -20.39 14.58 -8.98
N GLY A 457 -19.77 15.74 -8.72
CA GLY A 457 -19.69 16.31 -7.38
C GLY A 457 -21.05 16.72 -6.82
N LEU A 458 -21.97 17.18 -7.69
CA LEU A 458 -23.34 17.54 -7.32
C LEU A 458 -24.14 16.33 -6.79
N ALA A 459 -23.86 15.11 -7.27
CA ALA A 459 -24.45 13.91 -6.70
C ALA A 459 -24.11 13.70 -5.21
N LEU A 460 -23.01 14.29 -4.75
CA LEU A 460 -22.50 14.17 -3.38
C LEU A 460 -22.96 15.34 -2.48
N GLU A 461 -23.76 16.30 -2.98
CA GLU A 461 -24.22 17.46 -2.19
C GLU A 461 -25.28 17.13 -1.15
N ALA A 462 -25.90 15.94 -1.21
CA ALA A 462 -26.66 15.39 -0.09
C ALA A 462 -25.79 15.14 1.16
N PHE A 463 -24.47 15.35 1.07
CA PHE A 463 -23.55 15.28 2.20
C PHE A 463 -22.82 16.61 2.38
N ASP A 464 -22.87 17.14 3.60
CA ASP A 464 -22.20 18.39 3.96
C ASP A 464 -20.64 18.26 3.91
N GLY A 465 -19.93 19.32 4.29
CA GLY A 465 -18.47 19.35 4.28
C GLY A 465 -17.80 18.45 5.29
N ALA A 466 -18.53 17.91 6.27
CA ALA A 466 -18.07 16.92 7.24
C ALA A 466 -18.60 15.50 6.94
N GLY A 467 -19.39 15.32 5.88
CA GLY A 467 -19.94 14.04 5.48
C GLY A 467 -21.27 13.67 6.14
N ARG A 468 -21.96 14.61 6.83
CA ARG A 468 -23.32 14.38 7.33
C ARG A 468 -24.34 14.43 6.19
N TYR A 469 -25.32 13.54 6.23
CA TYR A 469 -26.44 13.56 5.28
C TYR A 469 -27.36 14.73 5.53
N ARG A 470 -27.84 15.36 4.45
CA ARG A 470 -28.81 16.46 4.43
C ARG A 470 -29.68 16.41 3.17
N GLU A 471 -30.93 16.79 3.29
CA GLU A 471 -31.89 16.84 2.16
C GLU A 471 -32.07 18.26 1.63
N THR A 472 -31.70 19.25 2.44
CA THR A 472 -31.87 20.66 2.10
C THR A 472 -30.62 21.49 2.36
N GLU A 473 -30.40 22.52 1.55
CA GLU A 473 -29.42 23.59 1.78
C GLU A 473 -30.14 24.92 1.91
N LYS A 474 -29.91 25.64 3.02
CA LYS A 474 -30.61 26.92 3.33
C LYS A 474 -32.15 26.79 3.18
N GLY A 475 -32.72 25.63 3.53
CA GLY A 475 -34.15 25.34 3.43
C GLY A 475 -34.68 24.98 2.02
N ASN A 476 -33.81 24.90 1.01
CA ASN A 476 -34.19 24.52 -0.35
C ASN A 476 -33.78 23.04 -0.59
N PRO A 477 -34.61 22.25 -1.31
CA PRO A 477 -34.27 20.89 -1.67
C PRO A 477 -32.98 20.83 -2.49
N ILE A 478 -32.14 19.82 -2.21
CA ILE A 478 -30.90 19.59 -2.94
C ILE A 478 -31.19 18.68 -4.14
N ASP A 479 -30.92 19.18 -5.34
CA ASP A 479 -30.92 18.36 -6.56
C ASP A 479 -29.54 17.70 -6.72
N THR A 480 -29.51 16.35 -6.63
CA THR A 480 -28.31 15.50 -6.73
C THR A 480 -28.17 14.83 -8.09
N SER A 481 -28.97 15.17 -9.07
CA SER A 481 -28.88 14.64 -10.43
C SER A 481 -27.57 15.07 -11.11
N GLY A 482 -27.07 14.24 -12.01
CA GLY A 482 -25.85 14.54 -12.73
C GLY A 482 -25.52 13.52 -13.82
N SER A 483 -24.29 13.54 -14.28
CA SER A 483 -23.81 12.59 -15.28
C SER A 483 -22.32 12.27 -15.11
N LEU A 484 -21.94 11.06 -15.49
CA LEU A 484 -20.54 10.61 -15.66
C LEU A 484 -20.38 10.16 -17.12
N ASP A 485 -19.65 10.96 -17.90
CA ASP A 485 -19.35 10.70 -19.31
C ASP A 485 -20.59 10.31 -20.15
N GLY A 486 -21.72 11.03 -19.91
CA GLY A 486 -22.98 10.84 -20.60
C GLY A 486 -23.95 9.84 -19.94
N LYS A 487 -23.51 9.05 -18.96
CA LYS A 487 -24.40 8.20 -18.16
C LYS A 487 -25.06 9.03 -17.08
N LEU A 488 -26.38 9.27 -17.22
CA LEU A 488 -27.18 10.05 -16.28
C LEU A 488 -27.45 9.26 -14.99
N PHE A 489 -27.57 9.98 -13.88
CA PHE A 489 -27.98 9.44 -12.57
C PHE A 489 -28.78 10.51 -11.79
N GLU A 490 -29.61 10.07 -10.83
CA GLU A 490 -30.43 10.94 -10.00
C GLU A 490 -29.77 11.28 -8.65
N ASN A 491 -28.83 10.44 -8.19
CA ASN A 491 -28.22 10.57 -6.87
C ASN A 491 -26.88 9.85 -6.80
N VAL A 492 -26.26 9.87 -5.63
CA VAL A 492 -24.96 9.25 -5.39
C VAL A 492 -24.94 7.73 -5.59
N VAL A 493 -26.06 7.03 -5.36
CA VAL A 493 -26.13 5.57 -5.61
C VAL A 493 -26.00 5.31 -7.10
N GLY A 494 -26.73 6.04 -7.92
CA GLY A 494 -26.60 5.97 -9.38
C GLY A 494 -25.23 6.41 -9.90
N LEU A 495 -24.60 7.43 -9.28
CA LEU A 495 -23.19 7.77 -9.55
C LEU A 495 -22.25 6.61 -9.24
N SER A 496 -22.43 5.97 -8.07
CA SER A 496 -21.59 4.83 -7.64
C SER A 496 -21.72 3.64 -8.59
N GLU A 497 -22.91 3.35 -9.08
CA GLU A 497 -23.17 2.33 -10.11
C GLU A 497 -22.54 2.72 -11.46
N ALA A 498 -22.66 3.99 -11.85
CA ALA A 498 -22.04 4.49 -13.06
C ALA A 498 -20.50 4.39 -12.99
N LEU A 499 -19.91 4.69 -11.84
CA LEU A 499 -18.47 4.57 -11.59
C LEU A 499 -18.02 3.11 -11.59
N ARG A 500 -18.75 2.21 -10.90
CA ARG A 500 -18.48 0.77 -10.87
C ARG A 500 -18.35 0.18 -12.27
N ASP A 501 -19.22 0.60 -13.18
CA ASP A 501 -19.28 0.10 -14.55
C ASP A 501 -18.36 0.88 -15.51
N HIS A 502 -17.70 1.94 -15.04
CA HIS A 502 -16.85 2.78 -15.88
C HIS A 502 -15.53 2.07 -16.23
N PRO A 503 -15.15 1.96 -17.53
CA PRO A 503 -13.96 1.20 -17.94
C PRO A 503 -12.64 1.78 -17.40
N ALA A 504 -12.57 3.07 -17.15
CA ALA A 504 -11.39 3.69 -16.60
C ALA A 504 -11.15 3.34 -15.11
N LEU A 505 -12.17 2.91 -14.36
CA LEU A 505 -12.02 2.58 -12.95
C LEU A 505 -11.02 1.43 -12.71
N PRO A 506 -11.18 0.24 -13.29
CA PRO A 506 -10.20 -0.83 -13.16
C PRO A 506 -8.86 -0.49 -13.85
N SER A 507 -8.89 0.22 -14.99
CA SER A 507 -7.66 0.60 -15.71
C SER A 507 -6.78 1.55 -14.90
N CYS A 508 -7.38 2.51 -14.20
CA CYS A 508 -6.68 3.42 -13.31
C CYS A 508 -6.03 2.66 -12.14
N LEU A 509 -6.74 1.70 -11.52
CA LEU A 509 -6.14 0.86 -10.49
C LEU A 509 -4.95 0.08 -11.01
N VAL A 510 -5.08 -0.56 -12.17
CA VAL A 510 -3.99 -1.34 -12.79
C VAL A 510 -2.75 -0.47 -13.02
N GLU A 511 -2.92 0.72 -13.59
CA GLU A 511 -1.83 1.67 -13.81
C GLU A 511 -1.16 2.08 -12.49
N ARG A 512 -1.96 2.40 -11.45
CA ARG A 512 -1.44 2.78 -10.12
C ARG A 512 -0.69 1.64 -9.46
N VAL A 513 -1.23 0.41 -9.47
CA VAL A 513 -0.59 -0.76 -8.85
C VAL A 513 0.70 -1.12 -9.57
N TYR A 514 0.73 -1.07 -10.92
CA TYR A 514 1.94 -1.29 -11.69
C TYR A 514 3.02 -0.24 -11.39
N SER A 515 2.66 1.04 -11.42
CA SER A 515 3.57 2.15 -11.09
C SER A 515 4.12 2.05 -9.67
N TYR A 516 3.26 1.72 -8.70
CA TYR A 516 3.66 1.49 -7.30
C TYR A 516 4.66 0.33 -7.18
N GLY A 517 4.40 -0.79 -7.85
CA GLY A 517 5.24 -1.98 -7.82
C GLY A 517 6.57 -1.82 -8.56
N SER A 518 6.59 -1.10 -9.69
CA SER A 518 7.81 -0.82 -10.45
C SER A 518 8.65 0.33 -9.88
N GLY A 519 8.13 1.01 -8.84
CA GLY A 519 8.83 2.10 -8.15
C GLY A 519 8.90 3.42 -8.91
N GLY A 520 8.03 3.64 -9.89
CA GLY A 520 7.94 4.88 -10.62
C GLY A 520 6.80 4.91 -11.64
N PRO A 521 6.50 6.08 -12.22
CA PRO A 521 5.34 6.23 -13.09
C PRO A 521 5.47 5.38 -14.36
N SER A 522 4.32 4.88 -14.85
CA SER A 522 4.20 4.23 -16.15
C SER A 522 4.56 5.20 -17.29
N SER A 523 5.07 4.65 -18.38
CA SER A 523 5.39 5.35 -19.61
C SER A 523 4.33 5.10 -20.70
N PRO A 524 4.32 5.87 -21.79
CA PRO A 524 3.48 5.57 -22.95
C PRO A 524 3.76 4.19 -23.58
N ASP A 525 4.97 3.66 -23.41
CA ASP A 525 5.38 2.36 -23.95
C ASP A 525 4.79 1.19 -23.16
N ASP A 526 4.37 1.44 -21.92
CA ASP A 526 3.69 0.43 -21.09
C ASP A 526 2.22 0.17 -21.49
N ARG A 527 1.69 0.84 -22.51
CA ARG A 527 0.26 0.76 -22.89
C ARG A 527 -0.23 -0.67 -23.12
N ASP A 528 0.51 -1.45 -23.89
CA ASP A 528 0.11 -2.82 -24.22
C ASP A 528 0.21 -3.74 -22.98
N LEU A 529 1.21 -3.50 -22.15
CA LEU A 529 1.39 -4.20 -20.87
C LEU A 529 0.25 -3.88 -19.89
N LEU A 530 -0.12 -2.60 -19.76
CA LEU A 530 -1.25 -2.20 -18.93
C LEU A 530 -2.58 -2.77 -19.45
N SER A 531 -2.76 -2.84 -20.77
CA SER A 531 -3.91 -3.52 -21.40
C SER A 531 -3.94 -5.02 -21.09
N TYR A 532 -2.79 -5.68 -21.13
CA TYR A 532 -2.65 -7.07 -20.71
C TYR A 532 -3.05 -7.27 -19.24
N PHE A 533 -2.53 -6.44 -18.31
CA PHE A 533 -2.91 -6.53 -16.89
C PHE A 533 -4.39 -6.25 -16.66
N ASN A 534 -4.98 -5.30 -17.39
CA ASN A 534 -6.43 -5.05 -17.35
C ASN A 534 -7.24 -6.29 -17.74
N THR A 535 -6.84 -6.95 -18.82
CA THR A 535 -7.49 -8.18 -19.29
C THR A 535 -7.36 -9.30 -18.25
N ARG A 536 -6.15 -9.48 -17.70
CA ARG A 536 -5.91 -10.46 -16.63
C ARG A 536 -6.74 -10.17 -15.37
N PHE A 537 -6.85 -8.88 -15.00
CA PHE A 537 -7.64 -8.45 -13.85
C PHE A 537 -9.12 -8.76 -14.04
N MET A 538 -9.65 -8.48 -15.23
CA MET A 538 -11.02 -8.84 -15.60
C MET A 538 -11.27 -10.35 -15.58
N GLU A 539 -10.39 -11.15 -16.20
CA GLU A 539 -10.48 -12.62 -16.22
C GLU A 539 -10.47 -13.23 -14.81
N GLN A 540 -9.83 -12.58 -13.85
CA GLN A 540 -9.75 -13.00 -12.45
C GLN A 540 -10.87 -12.42 -11.58
N GLY A 541 -11.93 -11.88 -12.18
CA GLY A 541 -13.08 -11.31 -11.48
C GLY A 541 -12.73 -10.05 -10.68
N TYR A 542 -11.77 -9.26 -11.16
CA TYR A 542 -11.30 -8.01 -10.54
C TYR A 542 -10.83 -8.19 -9.09
N THR A 543 -10.25 -9.34 -8.74
CA THR A 543 -9.72 -9.61 -7.41
C THR A 543 -8.36 -8.95 -7.22
N PHE A 544 -8.20 -8.15 -6.17
CA PHE A 544 -6.96 -7.40 -5.93
C PHE A 544 -5.73 -8.30 -5.71
N PRO A 545 -5.79 -9.40 -4.93
CA PRO A 545 -4.67 -10.34 -4.84
C PRO A 545 -4.28 -10.97 -6.18
N GLY A 546 -5.26 -11.18 -7.07
CA GLY A 546 -5.03 -11.65 -8.44
C GLY A 546 -4.22 -10.65 -9.25
N LEU A 547 -4.56 -9.36 -9.19
CA LEU A 547 -3.81 -8.29 -9.83
C LEU A 547 -2.37 -8.19 -9.31
N LEU A 548 -2.20 -8.17 -7.98
CA LEU A 548 -0.86 -8.16 -7.35
C LEU A 548 -0.01 -9.33 -7.84
N ARG A 549 -0.61 -10.53 -7.88
CA ARG A 549 0.08 -11.72 -8.39
C ARG A 549 0.43 -11.61 -9.87
N ALA A 550 -0.49 -11.13 -10.70
CA ALA A 550 -0.25 -10.98 -12.14
C ALA A 550 0.93 -10.06 -12.42
N ILE A 551 1.02 -8.92 -11.71
CA ILE A 551 2.13 -7.98 -11.84
C ILE A 551 3.43 -8.59 -11.30
N ALA A 552 3.45 -9.12 -10.06
CA ALA A 552 4.65 -9.68 -9.44
C ALA A 552 5.25 -10.88 -10.21
N MET A 553 4.44 -11.59 -10.97
CA MET A 553 4.86 -12.74 -11.79
C MET A 553 5.24 -12.37 -13.22
N SER A 554 4.96 -11.14 -13.66
CA SER A 554 5.22 -10.72 -15.03
C SER A 554 6.73 -10.62 -15.32
N THR A 555 7.08 -10.76 -16.59
CA THR A 555 8.44 -10.51 -17.06
C THR A 555 8.81 -9.04 -16.90
N ALA A 556 7.87 -8.14 -17.19
CA ALA A 556 8.04 -6.71 -17.05
C ALA A 556 8.38 -6.25 -15.61
N PHE A 557 7.92 -6.99 -14.59
CA PHE A 557 8.25 -6.68 -13.20
C PHE A 557 9.69 -7.02 -12.82
N THR A 558 10.31 -7.96 -13.54
CA THR A 558 11.70 -8.40 -13.28
C THR A 558 12.71 -7.83 -14.27
N ALA A 559 12.26 -7.50 -15.48
CA ALA A 559 13.09 -6.87 -16.49
C ALA A 559 13.42 -5.42 -16.12
N VAL A 560 14.61 -5.00 -16.43
CA VAL A 560 15.05 -3.60 -16.27
C VAL A 560 15.88 -3.17 -17.47
N THR A 561 15.83 -1.87 -17.73
CA THR A 561 16.74 -1.21 -18.67
C THR A 561 17.79 -0.42 -17.88
N GLU A 562 18.89 -0.09 -18.51
CA GLU A 562 19.86 0.84 -17.92
C GLU A 562 19.18 2.18 -17.56
N PRO A 563 19.56 2.80 -16.43
CA PRO A 563 19.02 4.11 -16.05
C PRO A 563 19.32 5.15 -17.12
N GLU A 564 18.31 5.88 -17.57
CA GLU A 564 18.51 7.01 -18.47
C GLU A 564 19.45 8.04 -17.81
N GLY A 565 20.59 8.31 -18.42
CA GLY A 565 21.53 9.36 -18.03
C GLY A 565 22.70 8.94 -17.11
N LEU A 566 22.84 7.65 -16.72
CA LEU A 566 24.00 7.20 -15.93
C LEU A 566 25.15 6.63 -16.78
N SER A 567 24.94 6.31 -18.05
CA SER A 567 25.96 5.72 -18.92
C SER A 567 27.18 6.62 -19.16
N GLU A 568 27.04 7.95 -19.08
CA GLU A 568 28.17 8.89 -19.20
C GLU A 568 28.69 9.40 -17.85
N ALA A 569 27.84 9.50 -16.82
CA ALA A 569 28.20 10.02 -15.50
C ALA A 569 28.92 8.96 -14.64
N SER A 570 28.57 7.66 -14.75
CA SER A 570 29.22 6.60 -13.99
C SER A 570 30.65 6.29 -14.50
N ALA A 571 30.89 6.41 -15.78
CA ALA A 571 32.24 6.31 -16.34
C ALA A 571 33.15 7.48 -15.91
N GLN A 572 32.58 8.67 -15.67
CA GLN A 572 33.31 9.84 -15.19
C GLN A 572 33.45 9.92 -13.66
N ALA A 573 32.54 9.28 -12.89
CA ALA A 573 32.57 9.31 -11.42
C ALA A 573 33.56 8.28 -10.83
N HIS A 574 33.89 7.21 -11.52
CA HIS A 574 34.92 6.25 -11.08
C HIS A 574 36.36 6.69 -11.41
N ALA A 575 36.55 7.53 -12.41
CA ALA A 575 37.87 8.02 -12.79
C ALA A 575 38.58 8.91 -11.73
N PRO A 576 37.89 9.80 -10.97
CA PRO A 576 38.56 10.62 -9.96
C PRO A 576 38.99 9.87 -8.71
N TYR A 577 38.30 8.78 -8.34
CA TYR A 577 38.60 8.06 -7.08
C TYR A 577 39.85 7.15 -7.20
N GLU A 578 40.04 6.52 -8.35
CA GLU A 578 41.25 5.75 -8.63
C GLU A 578 42.47 6.65 -8.75
N GLN A 579 42.30 7.85 -9.32
CA GLN A 579 43.38 8.82 -9.48
C GLN A 579 43.76 9.48 -8.13
N TYR A 580 42.78 9.76 -7.27
CA TYR A 580 43.00 10.29 -5.92
C TYR A 580 43.66 9.26 -4.99
N ALA A 581 43.29 7.99 -5.09
CA ALA A 581 43.90 6.91 -4.34
C ALA A 581 45.37 6.63 -4.79
N ALA A 582 45.65 6.78 -6.08
CA ALA A 582 47.00 6.60 -6.63
C ALA A 582 47.97 7.76 -6.27
N ASP A 583 47.46 9.00 -6.13
CA ASP A 583 48.27 10.17 -5.79
C ASP A 583 48.55 10.31 -4.28
N HIS A 584 47.82 9.60 -3.41
CA HIS A 584 48.02 9.64 -1.93
C HIS A 584 48.63 8.35 -1.36
N ALA A 585 48.95 7.37 -2.20
CA ALA A 585 49.63 6.12 -1.83
C ALA A 585 51.18 6.18 -1.97
N LYS A 586 51.78 7.39 -2.05
CA LYS A 586 53.23 7.60 -2.09
C LYS A 586 53.73 8.35 -0.87
#